data_efa9b29cb1ce7084fa887e9d235740a8
#
_entry.id   efa9b29cb1ce7084fa887e9d235740a8
#
_cell.length_a   1.000
_cell.length_b   1.000
_cell.length_c   1.000
_cell.angle_alpha   90.00
_cell.angle_beta   90.00
_cell.angle_gamma   90.00
#
_symmetry.space_group_name_H-M   'P 1'
#
loop_
_entity.id
_entity.type
_entity.pdbx_description
1 polymer ?
#
loop_
_entity_poly.entity_id
_entity_poly.type
_entity_poly.pdbx_seq_one_letter_code
_entity_poly.pdbx_strand_id
1 'polypeptide(L)'
;MKLRLLALVGLVACFFTSAHAQTSTNDVAFVDEQGNVINNNTTIVLNNVDHDIFNPGWKKIGRELFVQNRSGKSLIVTLHCTIKKIEEGEVKVCALKECSISDQPGSYVVGSPTLFSSTDKEVIDVEHNFKQNEKCEITLHLTTKEEGAEAEKQGSTLTIKFDTDPTGVVSVASSYAETYDVFNTQGTLLYRQLTSLSNLPKGLYIVKQTGSKETIKKLVVH
;
A
#
# COMPACT_ATOMS: atom_id res chain seq x y z
N MET A 1 24.30 -26.47 71.96
CA MET A 1 23.88 -26.77 70.55
C MET A 1 23.36 -25.45 69.94
N LYS A 2 24.09 -24.85 69.02
CA LYS A 2 23.73 -23.57 68.37
C LYS A 2 23.36 -23.87 66.93
N LEU A 3 22.10 -23.73 66.60
CA LEU A 3 21.56 -23.91 65.25
C LEU A 3 21.86 -22.67 64.43
N ARG A 4 22.66 -22.79 63.38
CA ARG A 4 22.95 -21.69 62.44
C ARG A 4 21.96 -21.81 61.30
N LEU A 5 21.07 -20.84 61.23
CA LEU A 5 20.11 -20.65 60.14
C LEU A 5 20.83 -19.94 58.98
N LEU A 6 21.09 -20.65 57.90
CA LEU A 6 21.62 -20.10 56.66
C LEU A 6 20.43 -19.55 55.82
N ALA A 7 20.33 -18.22 55.74
CA ALA A 7 19.41 -17.56 54.84
C ALA A 7 19.98 -17.56 53.40
N LEU A 8 19.42 -18.32 52.50
CA LEU A 8 19.71 -18.28 51.08
C LEU A 8 18.93 -17.11 50.46
N VAL A 9 19.63 -16.01 50.19
CA VAL A 9 19.06 -14.91 49.39
C VAL A 9 19.21 -15.25 47.94
N GLY A 10 18.11 -15.71 47.35
CA GLY A 10 18.00 -15.95 45.91
C GLY A 10 17.90 -14.63 45.15
N LEU A 11 18.96 -14.23 44.46
CA LEU A 11 19.00 -13.07 43.57
C LEU A 11 18.31 -13.45 42.27
N VAL A 12 17.03 -13.10 42.11
CA VAL A 12 16.31 -13.23 40.86
C VAL A 12 16.75 -12.06 39.95
N ALA A 13 17.70 -12.33 39.07
CA ALA A 13 18.06 -11.43 37.99
C ALA A 13 16.95 -11.45 36.93
N CYS A 14 16.03 -10.48 36.99
CA CYS A 14 15.08 -10.21 35.93
C CYS A 14 15.86 -9.67 34.71
N PHE A 15 16.16 -10.50 33.75
CA PHE A 15 16.60 -10.06 32.44
C PHE A 15 15.41 -9.37 31.75
N PHE A 16 15.34 -8.04 31.86
CA PHE A 16 14.51 -7.24 30.98
C PHE A 16 15.13 -7.33 29.59
N THR A 17 14.66 -8.26 28.76
CA THR A 17 14.87 -8.17 27.34
C THR A 17 14.10 -6.97 26.84
N SER A 18 14.78 -5.84 26.69
CA SER A 18 14.27 -4.69 25.97
C SER A 18 14.01 -5.15 24.54
N ALA A 19 12.75 -5.51 24.24
CA ALA A 19 12.30 -5.61 22.88
C ALA A 19 12.45 -4.19 22.28
N HIS A 20 13.58 -3.95 21.62
CA HIS A 20 13.74 -2.79 20.80
C HIS A 20 12.70 -2.97 19.68
N ALA A 21 11.57 -2.28 19.81
CA ALA A 21 10.71 -2.02 18.67
C ALA A 21 11.65 -1.36 17.65
N GLN A 22 11.98 -2.08 16.59
CA GLN A 22 12.65 -1.49 15.45
C GLN A 22 11.71 -0.41 14.93
N THR A 23 11.96 0.83 15.34
CA THR A 23 11.43 1.99 14.65
C THR A 23 12.04 1.89 13.26
N SER A 24 11.26 1.37 12.31
CA SER A 24 11.61 1.48 10.91
C SER A 24 11.75 2.97 10.65
N THR A 25 12.98 3.45 10.59
CA THR A 25 13.26 4.79 10.10
C THR A 25 12.78 4.74 8.66
N ASN A 26 11.69 5.42 8.36
CA ASN A 26 11.15 5.53 7.01
C ASN A 26 12.03 6.46 6.19
N ASP A 27 13.31 6.12 6.09
CA ASP A 27 14.30 6.84 5.29
C ASP A 27 13.83 6.92 3.83
N VAL A 28 13.19 5.83 3.37
CA VAL A 28 12.50 5.77 2.09
C VAL A 28 11.10 5.21 2.35
N ALA A 29 10.07 5.86 1.82
CA ALA A 29 8.69 5.51 2.08
C ALA A 29 7.85 5.48 0.80
N PHE A 30 6.80 4.66 0.82
CA PHE A 30 5.71 4.81 -0.13
C PHE A 30 4.94 6.09 0.18
N VAL A 31 4.64 6.87 -0.84
CA VAL A 31 3.87 8.11 -0.72
C VAL A 31 2.79 8.18 -1.80
N ASP A 32 1.77 8.98 -1.56
CA ASP A 32 0.74 9.27 -2.55
C ASP A 32 1.22 10.35 -3.56
N GLU A 33 0.36 10.73 -4.48
CA GLU A 33 0.62 11.77 -5.48
C GLU A 33 1.01 13.10 -4.81
N GLN A 34 0.39 13.44 -3.69
CA GLN A 34 0.62 14.66 -2.94
C GLN A 34 1.88 14.60 -2.07
N GLY A 35 2.55 13.44 -1.98
CA GLY A 35 3.74 13.23 -1.16
C GLY A 35 3.46 12.86 0.29
N ASN A 36 2.21 12.54 0.63
CA ASN A 36 1.88 12.06 1.97
C ASN A 36 2.33 10.61 2.14
N VAL A 37 2.91 10.30 3.28
CA VAL A 37 3.43 8.95 3.56
C VAL A 37 2.28 7.96 3.73
N ILE A 38 2.36 6.87 3.01
CA ILE A 38 1.52 5.69 3.23
C ILE A 38 2.15 4.91 4.38
N ASN A 39 1.39 4.68 5.45
CA ASN A 39 1.90 4.01 6.64
C ASN A 39 2.43 2.61 6.33
N ASN A 40 3.49 2.23 7.04
CA ASN A 40 4.06 0.89 6.92
C ASN A 40 3.01 -0.19 7.23
N ASN A 41 3.04 -1.29 6.47
CA ASN A 41 2.09 -2.41 6.56
C ASN A 41 0.63 -2.05 6.24
N THR A 42 0.38 -0.93 5.56
CA THR A 42 -0.95 -0.61 5.04
C THR A 42 -1.38 -1.62 3.97
N THR A 43 -2.67 -1.94 3.95
CA THR A 43 -3.30 -2.67 2.86
C THR A 43 -4.15 -1.72 2.03
N ILE A 44 -3.90 -1.65 0.74
CA ILE A 44 -4.71 -0.92 -0.24
C ILE A 44 -5.54 -1.95 -1.02
N VAL A 45 -6.83 -1.72 -1.13
CA VAL A 45 -7.71 -2.53 -1.99
C VAL A 45 -8.02 -1.74 -3.25
N LEU A 46 -7.71 -2.32 -4.39
CA LEU A 46 -7.99 -1.76 -5.71
C LEU A 46 -9.15 -2.52 -6.34
N ASN A 47 -10.18 -1.80 -6.73
CA ASN A 47 -11.41 -2.36 -7.26
C ASN A 47 -11.94 -1.65 -8.50
N ASN A 48 -11.23 -0.65 -9.01
CA ASN A 48 -11.64 0.06 -10.22
C ASN A 48 -11.11 -0.66 -11.43
N VAL A 49 -12.02 -1.22 -12.24
CA VAL A 49 -11.69 -2.01 -13.43
C VAL A 49 -11.73 -1.13 -14.67
N ASP A 50 -10.63 -1.11 -15.39
CA ASP A 50 -10.54 -0.54 -16.73
C ASP A 50 -10.54 -1.66 -17.78
N HIS A 51 -11.12 -1.39 -18.93
CA HIS A 51 -11.10 -2.31 -20.08
C HIS A 51 -9.94 -1.97 -21.00
N ASP A 52 -9.16 -3.00 -21.37
CA ASP A 52 -8.11 -2.79 -22.36
C ASP A 52 -8.73 -2.59 -23.74
N ILE A 53 -8.58 -1.38 -24.28
CA ILE A 53 -9.13 -1.02 -25.59
C ILE A 53 -8.37 -1.65 -26.76
N PHE A 54 -7.12 -2.09 -26.55
CA PHE A 54 -6.28 -2.71 -27.58
C PHE A 54 -6.40 -4.24 -27.59
N ASN A 55 -6.74 -4.84 -26.41
CA ASN A 55 -6.88 -6.28 -26.24
C ASN A 55 -8.29 -6.62 -25.76
N PRO A 56 -9.29 -6.74 -26.68
CA PRO A 56 -10.66 -7.03 -26.28
C PRO A 56 -10.77 -8.29 -25.42
N GLY A 57 -11.47 -8.17 -24.31
CA GLY A 57 -11.64 -9.23 -23.31
C GLY A 57 -10.63 -9.20 -22.17
N TRP A 58 -9.58 -8.37 -22.24
CA TRP A 58 -8.71 -8.09 -21.12
C TRP A 58 -9.20 -6.88 -20.34
N LYS A 59 -8.98 -6.94 -19.05
CA LYS A 59 -9.28 -5.89 -18.07
C LYS A 59 -8.04 -5.64 -17.26
N LYS A 60 -7.96 -4.47 -16.65
CA LYS A 60 -6.90 -4.15 -15.71
C LYS A 60 -7.44 -3.44 -14.49
N ILE A 61 -6.76 -3.65 -13.39
CA ILE A 61 -6.89 -2.84 -12.18
C ILE A 61 -5.49 -2.32 -11.88
N GLY A 62 -5.33 -1.02 -11.70
CA GLY A 62 -4.01 -0.46 -11.45
C GLY A 62 -4.05 0.82 -10.64
N ARG A 63 -2.88 1.21 -10.18
CA ARG A 63 -2.68 2.46 -9.46
C ARG A 63 -1.24 2.92 -9.54
N GLU A 64 -1.05 4.21 -9.72
CA GLU A 64 0.23 4.87 -9.49
C GLU A 64 0.42 5.15 -7.99
N LEU A 65 1.60 4.84 -7.53
CA LEU A 65 2.14 5.13 -6.21
C LEU A 65 3.50 5.78 -6.40
N PHE A 66 4.11 6.22 -5.32
CA PHE A 66 5.44 6.80 -5.40
C PHE A 66 6.33 6.27 -4.28
N VAL A 67 7.62 6.21 -4.56
CA VAL A 67 8.68 6.04 -3.56
C VAL A 67 9.40 7.35 -3.40
N GLN A 68 9.61 7.78 -2.17
CA GLN A 68 10.32 9.01 -1.87
C GLN A 68 11.44 8.77 -0.86
N ASN A 69 12.64 9.27 -1.16
CA ASN A 69 13.73 9.35 -0.21
C ASN A 69 13.49 10.56 0.72
N ARG A 70 13.53 10.32 2.01
CA ARG A 70 13.26 11.30 3.09
C ARG A 70 14.39 11.35 4.11
N SER A 71 15.48 10.63 3.84
CA SER A 71 16.60 10.48 4.79
C SER A 71 17.52 11.70 4.85
N GLY A 72 17.42 12.61 3.87
CA GLY A 72 18.37 13.73 3.74
C GLY A 72 19.74 13.33 3.13
N LYS A 73 19.92 12.07 2.74
CA LYS A 73 21.17 11.56 2.12
C LYS A 73 20.85 10.66 0.92
N SER A 74 21.86 10.38 0.12
CA SER A 74 21.71 9.43 -1.00
C SER A 74 21.67 8.00 -0.49
N LEU A 75 20.72 7.20 -0.99
CA LEU A 75 20.52 5.80 -0.64
C LEU A 75 20.33 4.96 -1.91
N ILE A 76 20.89 3.77 -1.93
CA ILE A 76 20.51 2.76 -2.93
C ILE A 76 19.19 2.16 -2.46
N VAL A 77 18.17 2.21 -3.31
CA VAL A 77 16.83 1.70 -3.04
C VAL A 77 16.57 0.48 -3.90
N THR A 78 16.04 -0.58 -3.30
CA THR A 78 15.58 -1.78 -3.98
C THR A 78 14.10 -1.98 -3.68
N LEU A 79 13.30 -2.24 -4.71
CA LEU A 79 11.89 -2.61 -4.56
C LEU A 79 11.74 -4.11 -4.78
N HIS A 80 11.16 -4.76 -3.81
CA HIS A 80 10.77 -6.17 -3.87
C HIS A 80 9.26 -6.28 -4.05
N CYS A 81 8.81 -7.18 -4.92
CA CYS A 81 7.42 -7.54 -5.07
C CYS A 81 7.24 -9.02 -4.74
N THR A 82 6.28 -9.34 -3.91
CA THR A 82 5.87 -10.71 -3.62
C THR A 82 4.42 -10.88 -4.03
N ILE A 83 4.17 -11.71 -5.02
CA ILE A 83 2.81 -12.15 -5.37
C ILE A 83 2.46 -13.28 -4.41
N LYS A 84 1.54 -13.01 -3.48
CA LYS A 84 1.07 -13.99 -2.51
C LYS A 84 0.03 -14.91 -3.09
N LYS A 85 -0.87 -14.34 -3.90
CA LYS A 85 -1.97 -15.02 -4.55
C LYS A 85 -2.27 -14.34 -5.87
N ILE A 86 -2.49 -15.14 -6.90
CA ILE A 86 -3.01 -14.72 -8.20
C ILE A 86 -3.88 -15.85 -8.73
N GLU A 87 -5.11 -15.57 -9.13
CA GLU A 87 -6.03 -16.59 -9.62
C GLU A 87 -6.04 -16.65 -11.14
N GLU A 88 -5.84 -15.50 -11.81
CA GLU A 88 -5.76 -15.41 -13.27
C GLU A 88 -4.95 -14.18 -13.66
N GLY A 89 -4.39 -14.20 -14.85
CA GLY A 89 -3.73 -13.04 -15.46
C GLY A 89 -2.29 -12.84 -15.00
N GLU A 90 -1.86 -11.59 -14.96
CA GLU A 90 -0.49 -11.21 -14.63
C GLU A 90 -0.45 -9.94 -13.80
N VAL A 91 0.55 -9.82 -12.95
CA VAL A 91 0.91 -8.59 -12.25
C VAL A 91 2.07 -7.94 -12.97
N LYS A 92 1.92 -6.66 -13.29
CA LYS A 92 2.97 -5.79 -13.80
C LYS A 92 3.28 -4.73 -12.75
N VAL A 93 4.56 -4.61 -12.40
CA VAL A 93 5.04 -3.54 -11.53
C VAL A 93 6.18 -2.84 -12.27
N CYS A 94 5.99 -1.55 -12.55
CA CYS A 94 7.02 -0.69 -13.13
C CYS A 94 7.53 0.27 -12.08
N ALA A 95 8.82 0.23 -11.79
CA ALA A 95 9.49 1.11 -10.85
C ALA A 95 10.98 1.14 -11.16
N LEU A 96 11.69 2.15 -10.64
CA LEU A 96 13.17 2.22 -10.76
C LEU A 96 13.63 2.05 -12.20
N LYS A 97 12.89 2.67 -13.15
CA LYS A 97 13.12 2.69 -14.61
C LYS A 97 12.92 1.37 -15.34
N GLU A 98 12.44 0.35 -14.69
CA GLU A 98 12.20 -0.97 -15.28
C GLU A 98 10.82 -1.51 -14.91
N CYS A 99 10.32 -2.47 -15.67
CA CYS A 99 9.08 -3.19 -15.38
C CYS A 99 9.36 -4.66 -15.17
N SER A 100 8.68 -5.26 -14.20
CA SER A 100 8.65 -6.70 -13.97
C SER A 100 7.23 -7.20 -14.15
N ILE A 101 7.07 -8.32 -14.84
CA ILE A 101 5.78 -8.96 -15.10
C ILE A 101 5.86 -10.41 -14.62
N SER A 102 4.84 -10.87 -13.90
CA SER A 102 4.74 -12.26 -13.46
C SER A 102 3.29 -12.70 -13.34
N ASP A 103 3.01 -13.93 -13.75
CA ASP A 103 1.72 -14.62 -13.65
C ASP A 103 1.72 -15.71 -12.56
N GLN A 104 2.81 -15.83 -11.80
CA GLN A 104 2.99 -16.86 -10.76
C GLN A 104 3.23 -16.24 -9.38
N PRO A 105 2.72 -16.89 -8.31
CA PRO A 105 3.13 -16.55 -6.95
C PRO A 105 4.65 -16.68 -6.77
N GLY A 106 5.22 -15.76 -6.02
CA GLY A 106 6.66 -15.73 -5.77
C GLY A 106 7.16 -14.34 -5.43
N SER A 107 8.46 -14.23 -5.15
CA SER A 107 9.12 -12.97 -4.83
C SER A 107 10.18 -12.65 -5.86
N TYR A 108 10.24 -11.40 -6.27
CA TYR A 108 11.22 -10.89 -7.23
C TYR A 108 11.58 -9.44 -6.94
N VAL A 109 12.72 -9.01 -7.45
CA VAL A 109 13.14 -7.61 -7.42
C VAL A 109 12.54 -6.89 -8.63
N VAL A 110 11.95 -5.73 -8.41
CA VAL A 110 11.42 -4.89 -9.49
C VAL A 110 12.51 -3.95 -9.95
N GLY A 111 12.92 -4.11 -11.21
CA GLY A 111 14.01 -3.32 -11.77
C GLY A 111 15.36 -3.63 -11.13
N SER A 112 16.23 -2.63 -11.15
CA SER A 112 17.57 -2.72 -10.57
C SER A 112 17.70 -1.79 -9.36
N PRO A 113 18.53 -2.14 -8.35
CA PRO A 113 18.83 -1.23 -7.26
C PRO A 113 19.26 0.14 -7.77
N THR A 114 18.58 1.19 -7.34
CA THR A 114 18.77 2.54 -7.91
C THR A 114 19.18 3.53 -6.84
N LEU A 115 20.16 4.38 -7.16
CA LEU A 115 20.58 5.46 -6.28
C LEU A 115 19.54 6.59 -6.29
N PHE A 116 18.95 6.84 -5.12
CA PHE A 116 18.06 7.97 -4.86
C PHE A 116 18.84 9.06 -4.14
N SER A 117 18.85 10.25 -4.69
CA SER A 117 19.32 11.44 -3.99
C SER A 117 18.40 11.79 -2.82
N SER A 118 18.80 12.70 -1.96
CA SER A 118 18.14 12.97 -0.68
C SER A 118 16.66 13.39 -0.76
N THR A 119 16.18 13.77 -1.96
CA THR A 119 14.80 14.25 -2.17
C THR A 119 14.10 13.57 -3.35
N ASP A 120 14.73 12.56 -3.96
CA ASP A 120 14.16 11.90 -5.14
C ASP A 120 12.82 11.26 -4.82
N LYS A 121 11.90 11.41 -5.77
CA LYS A 121 10.58 10.79 -5.80
C LYS A 121 10.38 10.14 -7.15
N GLU A 122 10.15 8.83 -7.16
CA GLU A 122 9.95 8.03 -8.36
C GLU A 122 8.56 7.38 -8.34
N VAL A 123 7.98 7.25 -9.53
CA VAL A 123 6.67 6.59 -9.70
C VAL A 123 6.81 5.08 -9.61
N ILE A 124 5.82 4.45 -9.03
CA ILE A 124 5.56 3.01 -9.11
C ILE A 124 4.20 2.84 -9.78
N ASP A 125 4.17 2.21 -10.93
CA ASP A 125 2.94 1.80 -11.58
C ASP A 125 2.69 0.33 -11.28
N VAL A 126 1.54 0.02 -10.68
CA VAL A 126 1.13 -1.32 -10.28
C VAL A 126 -0.15 -1.68 -11.00
N GLU A 127 -0.11 -2.70 -11.83
CA GLU A 127 -1.24 -3.18 -12.61
C GLU A 127 -1.43 -4.69 -12.42
N HIS A 128 -2.69 -5.11 -12.38
CA HIS A 128 -3.09 -6.50 -12.54
C HIS A 128 -3.98 -6.62 -13.78
N ASN A 129 -3.50 -7.38 -14.77
CA ASN A 129 -4.20 -7.65 -16.02
C ASN A 129 -4.86 -9.03 -15.95
N PHE A 130 -6.14 -9.13 -16.26
CA PHE A 130 -6.92 -10.37 -16.13
C PHE A 130 -8.07 -10.40 -17.15
N LYS A 131 -8.77 -11.53 -17.28
CA LYS A 131 -9.95 -11.66 -18.14
C LYS A 131 -11.25 -11.82 -17.36
N GLN A 132 -11.29 -12.73 -16.41
CA GLN A 132 -12.50 -13.08 -15.67
C GLN A 132 -12.33 -12.90 -14.15
N ASN A 133 -11.22 -13.33 -13.60
CA ASN A 133 -10.98 -13.33 -12.17
C ASN A 133 -9.84 -12.39 -11.78
N GLU A 134 -10.19 -11.30 -11.12
CA GLU A 134 -9.26 -10.24 -10.69
C GLU A 134 -8.55 -10.51 -9.37
N LYS A 135 -8.89 -11.59 -8.66
CA LYS A 135 -8.39 -11.79 -7.29
C LYS A 135 -6.89 -12.05 -7.27
N CYS A 136 -6.19 -11.04 -6.80
CA CYS A 136 -4.75 -11.08 -6.64
C CYS A 136 -4.33 -10.32 -5.39
N GLU A 137 -3.28 -10.79 -4.70
CA GLU A 137 -2.67 -10.09 -3.56
C GLU A 137 -1.17 -10.04 -3.74
N ILE A 138 -0.62 -8.84 -3.65
CA ILE A 138 0.82 -8.61 -3.69
C ILE A 138 1.29 -7.85 -2.46
N THR A 139 2.56 -7.99 -2.14
CA THR A 139 3.26 -7.15 -1.16
C THR A 139 4.44 -6.50 -1.83
N LEU A 140 4.50 -5.17 -1.74
CA LEU A 140 5.66 -4.37 -2.10
C LEU A 140 6.48 -4.11 -0.85
N HIS A 141 7.80 -4.27 -0.95
CA HIS A 141 8.71 -4.05 0.16
C HIS A 141 9.96 -3.31 -0.32
N LEU A 142 10.33 -2.25 0.41
CA LEU A 142 11.53 -1.47 0.12
C LEU A 142 12.68 -1.94 0.99
N THR A 143 13.86 -2.06 0.41
CA THR A 143 15.11 -2.10 1.16
C THR A 143 16.00 -0.95 0.76
N THR A 144 16.86 -0.51 1.65
CA THR A 144 17.76 0.61 1.42
C THR A 144 19.18 0.28 1.87
N LYS A 145 20.16 0.87 1.20
CA LYS A 145 21.56 0.72 1.53
C LYS A 145 22.32 2.01 1.25
N GLU A 146 23.20 2.41 2.14
CA GLU A 146 24.15 3.50 1.85
C GLU A 146 25.18 3.03 0.82
N GLU A 147 25.65 3.92 -0.02
CA GLU A 147 26.67 3.58 -1.01
C GLU A 147 27.93 3.08 -0.29
N GLY A 148 28.46 1.93 -0.73
CA GLY A 148 29.60 1.26 -0.10
C GLY A 148 29.30 0.45 1.15
N ALA A 149 28.08 0.47 1.69
CA ALA A 149 27.69 -0.39 2.80
C ALA A 149 27.44 -1.83 2.32
N GLU A 150 27.73 -2.83 3.16
CA GLU A 150 27.44 -4.23 2.83
C GLU A 150 26.00 -4.62 3.19
N ALA A 151 25.47 -4.13 4.30
CA ALA A 151 24.16 -4.50 4.82
C ALA A 151 23.02 -3.61 4.30
N GLU A 152 21.93 -4.24 3.90
CA GLU A 152 20.66 -3.57 3.59
C GLU A 152 19.84 -3.37 4.86
N LYS A 153 19.12 -2.24 4.90
CA LYS A 153 18.12 -1.94 5.92
C LYS A 153 16.74 -2.23 5.39
N GLN A 154 15.90 -2.83 6.22
CA GLN A 154 14.50 -3.05 5.90
C GLN A 154 13.73 -1.74 5.93
N GLY A 155 12.93 -1.48 4.90
CA GLY A 155 12.14 -0.28 4.73
C GLY A 155 10.63 -0.54 4.85
N SER A 156 9.85 0.33 4.20
CA SER A 156 8.40 0.27 4.22
C SER A 156 7.86 -0.92 3.45
N THR A 157 6.74 -1.47 3.93
CA THR A 157 5.98 -2.55 3.30
C THR A 157 4.56 -2.08 3.01
N LEU A 158 4.02 -2.44 1.86
CA LEU A 158 2.68 -2.13 1.41
C LEU A 158 2.04 -3.38 0.82
N THR A 159 0.82 -3.72 1.24
CA THR A 159 0.03 -4.79 0.63
C THR A 159 -0.99 -4.18 -0.33
N ILE A 160 -1.11 -4.76 -1.53
CA ILE A 160 -2.13 -4.37 -2.51
C ILE A 160 -2.99 -5.60 -2.79
N LYS A 161 -4.30 -5.43 -2.65
CA LYS A 161 -5.31 -6.42 -3.00
C LYS A 161 -6.10 -5.93 -4.19
N PHE A 162 -6.18 -6.75 -5.22
CA PHE A 162 -7.05 -6.55 -6.37
C PHE A 162 -8.32 -7.36 -6.11
N ASP A 163 -9.42 -6.69 -5.86
CA ASP A 163 -10.68 -7.34 -5.49
C ASP A 163 -11.86 -6.42 -5.83
N THR A 164 -12.68 -6.85 -6.77
CA THR A 164 -13.88 -6.12 -7.21
C THR A 164 -15.17 -6.60 -6.52
N ASP A 165 -15.07 -7.57 -5.59
CA ASP A 165 -16.25 -8.11 -4.92
C ASP A 165 -16.94 -7.03 -4.09
N PRO A 166 -18.14 -6.59 -4.47
CA PRO A 166 -18.86 -5.55 -3.73
C PRO A 166 -19.38 -6.02 -2.39
N THR A 167 -19.29 -7.32 -2.07
CA THR A 167 -19.77 -7.88 -0.80
C THR A 167 -18.68 -7.95 0.26
N GLY A 168 -17.44 -7.76 -0.12
CA GLY A 168 -16.34 -7.64 0.82
C GLY A 168 -16.42 -6.32 1.59
N VAL A 169 -16.49 -6.38 2.91
CA VAL A 169 -16.24 -5.19 3.75
C VAL A 169 -14.82 -4.75 3.48
N VAL A 170 -14.67 -3.77 2.60
CA VAL A 170 -13.38 -3.16 2.33
C VAL A 170 -13.00 -2.38 3.58
N SER A 171 -12.26 -3.00 4.48
CA SER A 171 -11.53 -2.26 5.49
C SER A 171 -10.39 -1.54 4.77
N VAL A 172 -10.70 -0.40 4.18
CA VAL A 172 -9.68 0.53 3.72
C VAL A 172 -9.04 1.10 4.97
N ALA A 173 -8.01 0.42 5.45
CA ALA A 173 -7.05 1.03 6.35
C ALA A 173 -6.16 1.98 5.52
N SER A 174 -6.80 2.91 4.79
CA SER A 174 -6.14 4.09 4.30
C SER A 174 -6.12 5.06 5.47
N SER A 175 -4.95 5.45 5.89
CA SER A 175 -4.79 6.50 6.90
C SER A 175 -5.26 7.88 6.40
N TYR A 176 -5.75 7.94 5.19
CA TYR A 176 -6.50 9.04 4.61
C TYR A 176 -7.93 8.55 4.48
N ALA A 177 -8.81 9.05 5.35
CA ALA A 177 -10.23 8.90 5.16
C ALA A 177 -10.57 9.53 3.81
N GLU A 178 -10.79 8.68 2.79
CA GLU A 178 -11.36 9.17 1.54
C GLU A 178 -12.65 9.86 1.89
N THR A 179 -12.75 11.12 1.53
CA THR A 179 -13.96 11.89 1.78
C THR A 179 -14.65 12.14 0.46
N TYR A 180 -15.97 12.12 0.50
CA TYR A 180 -16.81 12.25 -0.68
C TYR A 180 -17.74 13.41 -0.53
N ASP A 181 -17.81 14.25 -1.55
CA ASP A 181 -18.89 15.23 -1.71
C ASP A 181 -20.01 14.56 -2.50
N VAL A 182 -21.24 14.61 -1.97
CA VAL A 182 -22.40 13.95 -2.54
C VAL A 182 -23.40 14.99 -3.01
N PHE A 183 -23.83 14.89 -4.26
CA PHE A 183 -24.76 15.81 -4.92
C PHE A 183 -26.02 15.05 -5.36
N ASN A 184 -27.13 15.78 -5.48
CA ASN A 184 -28.29 15.24 -6.16
C ASN A 184 -28.11 15.28 -7.69
N THR A 185 -29.09 14.76 -8.42
CA THR A 185 -29.07 14.73 -9.90
C THR A 185 -29.10 16.10 -10.56
N GLN A 186 -29.48 17.14 -9.81
CA GLN A 186 -29.48 18.53 -10.25
C GLN A 186 -28.16 19.26 -9.96
N GLY A 187 -27.17 18.55 -9.37
CA GLY A 187 -25.88 19.13 -9.02
C GLY A 187 -25.87 19.92 -7.71
N THR A 188 -26.93 19.84 -6.90
CA THR A 188 -26.94 20.46 -5.57
C THR A 188 -26.16 19.60 -4.59
N LEU A 189 -25.22 20.20 -3.86
CA LEU A 189 -24.46 19.53 -2.81
C LEU A 189 -25.40 19.16 -1.65
N LEU A 190 -25.47 17.86 -1.34
CA LEU A 190 -26.26 17.31 -0.23
C LEU A 190 -25.40 17.05 1.01
N TYR A 191 -24.22 16.45 0.78
CA TYR A 191 -23.29 16.11 1.86
C TYR A 191 -21.87 16.46 1.43
N ARG A 192 -21.07 16.93 2.39
CA ARG A 192 -19.68 17.29 2.17
C ARG A 192 -18.77 16.41 3.02
N GLN A 193 -17.68 15.94 2.40
CA GLN A 193 -16.61 15.20 3.10
C GLN A 193 -17.10 13.97 3.89
N LEU A 194 -18.08 13.25 3.34
CA LEU A 194 -18.50 11.97 3.93
C LEU A 194 -17.36 10.94 3.86
N THR A 195 -17.08 10.30 4.96
CA THR A 195 -16.10 9.20 5.05
C THR A 195 -16.68 7.84 4.71
N SER A 196 -18.00 7.74 4.54
CA SER A 196 -18.70 6.52 4.13
C SER A 196 -19.98 6.87 3.37
N LEU A 197 -20.24 6.13 2.30
CA LEU A 197 -21.45 6.26 1.48
C LEU A 197 -22.55 5.27 1.87
N SER A 198 -22.28 4.35 2.79
CA SER A 198 -23.21 3.26 3.18
C SER A 198 -24.48 3.74 3.90
N ASN A 199 -24.42 4.93 4.50
CA ASN A 199 -25.54 5.49 5.27
C ASN A 199 -26.42 6.47 4.46
N LEU A 200 -26.22 6.56 3.14
CA LEU A 200 -27.04 7.40 2.29
C LEU A 200 -28.45 6.80 2.17
N PRO A 201 -29.50 7.61 2.24
CA PRO A 201 -30.86 7.17 1.92
C PRO A 201 -30.96 6.58 0.51
N LYS A 202 -31.98 5.75 0.28
CA LYS A 202 -32.24 5.22 -1.07
C LYS A 202 -32.37 6.36 -2.06
N GLY A 203 -31.67 6.26 -3.17
CA GLY A 203 -31.69 7.33 -4.17
C GLY A 203 -30.58 7.27 -5.20
N LEU A 204 -30.59 8.25 -6.10
CA LEU A 204 -29.58 8.43 -7.12
C LEU A 204 -28.76 9.67 -6.80
N TYR A 205 -27.45 9.48 -6.70
CA TYR A 205 -26.51 10.50 -6.30
C TYR A 205 -25.38 10.65 -7.32
N ILE A 206 -24.82 11.85 -7.36
CA ILE A 206 -23.54 12.14 -8.00
C ILE A 206 -22.51 12.26 -6.88
N VAL A 207 -21.46 11.47 -6.94
CA VAL A 207 -20.43 11.42 -5.90
C VAL A 207 -19.10 11.86 -6.48
N LYS A 208 -18.43 12.76 -5.81
CA LYS A 208 -17.09 13.24 -6.14
C LYS A 208 -16.17 13.02 -4.96
N GLN A 209 -15.04 12.35 -5.19
CA GLN A 209 -14.00 12.19 -4.18
C GLN A 209 -13.30 13.54 -3.93
N THR A 210 -13.20 13.92 -2.67
CA THR A 210 -12.56 15.19 -2.29
C THR A 210 -11.06 15.13 -2.56
N GLY A 211 -10.53 16.14 -3.26
CA GLY A 211 -9.10 16.19 -3.63
C GLY A 211 -8.75 15.47 -4.93
N SER A 212 -9.67 14.73 -5.54
CA SER A 212 -9.44 14.11 -6.86
C SER A 212 -9.76 15.12 -7.98
N LYS A 213 -8.90 15.15 -9.01
CA LYS A 213 -9.18 15.85 -10.27
C LYS A 213 -10.17 15.10 -11.15
N GLU A 214 -10.41 13.84 -10.86
CA GLU A 214 -11.20 12.94 -11.70
C GLU A 214 -12.48 12.44 -11.03
N THR A 215 -13.45 12.36 -11.87
CA THR A 215 -14.63 11.50 -11.96
C THR A 215 -15.71 11.69 -10.90
N ILE A 216 -16.70 12.38 -11.33
CA ILE A 216 -18.07 12.29 -10.82
C ILE A 216 -18.57 10.86 -11.10
N LYS A 217 -18.81 10.07 -10.07
CA LYS A 217 -19.42 8.74 -10.17
C LYS A 217 -20.92 8.83 -9.90
N LYS A 218 -21.71 8.12 -10.69
CA LYS A 218 -23.14 7.96 -10.42
C LYS A 218 -23.31 6.80 -9.43
N LEU A 219 -23.87 7.08 -8.26
CA LEU A 219 -24.16 6.09 -7.22
C LEU A 219 -25.66 5.87 -7.12
N VAL A 220 -26.09 4.62 -7.15
CA VAL A 220 -27.46 4.20 -6.89
C VAL A 220 -27.48 3.47 -5.56
N VAL A 221 -28.24 3.97 -4.59
CA VAL A 221 -28.47 3.34 -3.30
C VAL A 221 -29.86 2.67 -3.33
N HIS A 222 -29.87 1.35 -3.16
CA HIS A 222 -31.07 0.49 -3.20
C HIS A 222 -31.70 0.24 -1.84
#